data_a3a5da0c306b89ca11b2bbe5aca4a170
#
_entry.id   a3a5da0c306b89ca11b2bbe5aca4a170
#
_cell.length_a   1.000
_cell.length_b   1.000
_cell.length_c   1.000
_cell.angle_alpha   90.00
_cell.angle_beta   90.00
_cell.angle_gamma   90.00
#
_symmetry.space_group_name_H-M   'P 1'
#
loop_
_entity.id
_entity.type
_entity.pdbx_description
1 polymer ?
#
loop_
_entity_poly.entity_id
_entity_poly.type
_entity_poly.pdbx_seq_one_letter_code
_entity_poly.pdbx_strand_id
1 'polypeptide(L)'
;MTALGDLYTKLVKYGLQDQVTIAIQNVFGRTLSTKAHSNEPNGRNHNANHHCTVMIGANLKAGVIGGVKLQKNQFDYQATGFDSATGAANEAGDVPFEETLESVGKTFGRAVGVSAAVLDDQITKGKVITAALA
;
A
#
# COMPACT_ATOMS: atom_id res chain seq x y z
N MET A 1 -11.16 -22.34 -6.34
CA MET A 1 -10.39 -21.18 -6.89
C MET A 1 -10.83 -19.93 -6.16
N THR A 2 -9.95 -18.96 -5.95
CA THR A 2 -10.34 -17.70 -5.31
C THR A 2 -10.92 -16.74 -6.34
N ALA A 3 -11.82 -15.83 -5.95
CA ALA A 3 -12.43 -14.84 -6.85
C ALA A 3 -11.40 -14.02 -7.65
N LEU A 4 -10.24 -13.70 -7.04
CA LEU A 4 -9.15 -13.00 -7.72
C LEU A 4 -8.50 -13.87 -8.80
N GLY A 5 -8.29 -15.17 -8.55
CA GLY A 5 -7.77 -16.10 -9.54
C GLY A 5 -8.72 -16.30 -10.72
N ASP A 6 -10.03 -16.33 -10.44
CA ASP A 6 -11.04 -16.43 -11.50
C ASP A 6 -11.10 -15.14 -12.34
N LEU A 7 -10.97 -13.97 -11.70
CA LEU A 7 -10.87 -12.69 -12.41
C LEU A 7 -9.64 -12.68 -13.33
N TYR A 8 -8.46 -13.02 -12.81
CA TYR A 8 -7.23 -13.04 -13.60
C TYR A 8 -7.34 -14.02 -14.79
N THR A 9 -7.89 -15.22 -14.58
CA THR A 9 -8.14 -16.18 -15.65
C THR A 9 -9.03 -15.60 -16.75
N LYS A 10 -10.06 -14.83 -16.40
CA LYS A 10 -10.92 -14.13 -17.36
C LYS A 10 -10.16 -13.04 -18.11
N LEU A 11 -9.33 -12.23 -17.42
CA LEU A 11 -8.50 -11.22 -18.07
C LEU A 11 -7.57 -11.85 -19.11
N VAL A 12 -6.89 -12.93 -18.78
CA VAL A 12 -6.03 -13.67 -19.71
C VAL A 12 -6.85 -14.19 -20.91
N LYS A 13 -8.03 -14.80 -20.65
CA LYS A 13 -8.91 -15.31 -21.71
C LYS A 13 -9.31 -14.25 -22.73
N TYR A 14 -9.48 -13.01 -22.29
CA TYR A 14 -9.89 -11.89 -23.17
C TYR A 14 -8.73 -11.01 -23.62
N GLY A 15 -7.47 -11.36 -23.31
CA GLY A 15 -6.30 -10.56 -23.68
C GLY A 15 -6.20 -9.20 -22.97
N LEU A 16 -6.78 -9.08 -21.77
CA LEU A 16 -6.86 -7.83 -21.00
C LEU A 16 -5.89 -7.80 -19.81
N GLN A 17 -5.12 -8.85 -19.57
CA GLN A 17 -4.25 -8.97 -18.40
C GLN A 17 -3.20 -7.85 -18.31
N ASP A 18 -2.77 -7.31 -19.45
CA ASP A 18 -1.77 -6.24 -19.52
C ASP A 18 -2.40 -4.84 -19.58
N GLN A 19 -3.72 -4.76 -19.63
CA GLN A 19 -4.47 -3.49 -19.71
C GLN A 19 -5.20 -3.16 -18.39
N VAL A 20 -5.27 -4.10 -17.45
CA VAL A 20 -6.00 -3.96 -16.21
C VAL A 20 -5.03 -4.03 -15.02
N THR A 21 -5.03 -2.99 -14.21
CA THR A 21 -4.33 -2.98 -12.91
C THR A 21 -5.36 -3.08 -11.80
N ILE A 22 -5.14 -4.01 -10.88
CA ILE A 22 -6.02 -4.29 -9.74
C ILE A 22 -5.35 -3.75 -8.49
N ALA A 23 -6.07 -2.97 -7.68
CA ALA A 23 -5.65 -2.58 -6.34
C ALA A 23 -6.66 -3.09 -5.31
N ILE A 24 -6.16 -3.73 -4.27
CA ILE A 24 -6.94 -4.16 -3.11
C ILE A 24 -6.35 -3.44 -1.92
N GLN A 25 -7.16 -2.63 -1.24
CA GLN A 25 -6.71 -1.79 -0.14
C GLN A 25 -7.66 -1.94 1.04
N ASN A 26 -7.10 -2.05 2.24
CA ASN A 26 -7.87 -1.85 3.47
C ASN A 26 -7.85 -0.37 3.84
N VAL A 27 -8.90 0.10 4.50
CA VAL A 27 -9.00 1.52 4.92
C VAL A 27 -8.11 1.81 6.13
N PHE A 28 -7.94 0.82 7.01
CA PHE A 28 -7.15 0.92 8.25
C PHE A 28 -6.70 -0.46 8.69
N GLY A 29 -5.66 -0.52 9.51
CA GLY A 29 -5.25 -1.72 10.21
C GLY A 29 -6.15 -2.05 11.41
N ARG A 30 -5.78 -3.11 12.11
CA ARG A 30 -6.42 -3.51 13.36
C ARG A 30 -5.40 -3.58 14.49
N THR A 31 -5.81 -3.22 15.70
CA THR A 31 -4.98 -3.39 16.89
C THR A 31 -4.70 -4.88 17.13
N LEU A 32 -3.51 -5.22 17.62
CA LEU A 32 -3.17 -6.60 17.95
C LEU A 32 -3.82 -7.05 19.25
N SER A 33 -3.93 -6.16 20.23
CA SER A 33 -4.44 -6.47 21.56
C SER A 33 -5.81 -5.84 21.80
N THR A 34 -6.75 -6.64 22.24
CA THR A 34 -8.04 -6.17 22.75
C THR A 34 -7.91 -5.47 24.10
N LYS A 35 -6.85 -5.78 24.87
CA LYS A 35 -6.60 -5.18 26.19
C LYS A 35 -6.07 -3.76 26.13
N ALA A 36 -5.41 -3.36 25.05
CA ALA A 36 -4.86 -2.01 24.89
C ALA A 36 -5.96 -0.93 24.78
N HIS A 37 -7.19 -1.35 24.45
CA HIS A 37 -8.35 -0.49 24.30
C HIS A 37 -9.53 -1.13 25.03
N SER A 38 -9.45 -1.18 26.33
CA SER A 38 -10.19 -2.03 27.26
C SER A 38 -11.72 -1.91 27.28
N ASN A 39 -12.30 -1.08 26.45
CA ASN A 39 -13.74 -0.86 26.44
C ASN A 39 -14.50 -1.59 25.30
N GLU A 40 -13.77 -2.37 24.48
CA GLU A 40 -14.36 -3.11 23.37
C GLU A 40 -14.26 -4.62 23.60
N PRO A 41 -15.27 -5.24 24.22
CA PRO A 41 -15.21 -6.66 24.59
C PRO A 41 -15.21 -7.62 23.40
N ASN A 42 -15.58 -7.17 22.19
CA ASN A 42 -15.91 -8.06 21.08
C ASN A 42 -15.06 -7.88 19.84
N GLY A 43 -13.84 -7.32 19.93
CA GLY A 43 -13.02 -7.20 18.73
C GLY A 43 -11.79 -6.32 18.89
N ARG A 44 -11.09 -6.17 17.78
CA ARG A 44 -9.93 -5.30 17.67
C ARG A 44 -10.33 -3.95 17.11
N ASN A 45 -9.81 -2.88 17.69
CA ASN A 45 -10.08 -1.52 17.25
C ASN A 45 -9.41 -1.19 15.92
N HIS A 46 -9.83 -0.10 15.33
CA HIS A 46 -9.17 0.48 14.17
C HIS A 46 -7.78 0.97 14.56
N ASN A 47 -6.79 0.66 13.72
CA ASN A 47 -5.45 1.20 13.84
C ASN A 47 -5.14 2.00 12.57
N ALA A 48 -5.21 3.31 12.67
CA ALA A 48 -4.96 4.22 11.55
C ALA A 48 -3.47 4.33 11.16
N ASN A 49 -2.58 3.74 11.98
CA ASN A 49 -1.14 3.89 11.80
C ASN A 49 -0.54 2.86 10.83
N HIS A 50 -1.34 2.00 10.24
CA HIS A 50 -0.92 1.16 9.12
C HIS A 50 -2.10 0.73 8.26
N HIS A 51 -1.82 0.51 7.01
CA HIS A 51 -2.70 -0.15 6.05
C HIS A 51 -1.87 -1.06 5.15
N CYS A 52 -2.52 -1.90 4.38
CA CYS A 52 -1.89 -2.75 3.39
C CYS A 52 -2.59 -2.54 2.04
N THR A 53 -1.79 -2.39 1.00
CA THR A 53 -2.28 -2.32 -0.37
C THR A 53 -1.62 -3.43 -1.19
N VAL A 54 -2.42 -4.20 -1.90
CA VAL A 54 -1.95 -5.18 -2.89
C VAL A 54 -2.24 -4.62 -4.27
N MET A 55 -1.21 -4.51 -5.10
CA MET A 55 -1.34 -4.07 -6.49
C MET A 55 -0.89 -5.18 -7.43
N ILE A 56 -1.65 -5.41 -8.50
CA ILE A 56 -1.38 -6.43 -9.51
C ILE A 56 -1.60 -5.80 -10.89
N GLY A 57 -0.58 -5.85 -11.76
CA GLY A 57 -0.66 -5.29 -13.11
C GLY A 57 0.66 -5.42 -13.85
N ALA A 58 0.64 -5.30 -15.18
CA ALA A 58 1.82 -5.48 -16.04
C ALA A 58 2.95 -4.49 -15.77
N ASN A 59 2.61 -3.26 -15.37
CA ASN A 59 3.58 -2.19 -15.09
C ASN A 59 4.08 -2.19 -13.64
N LEU A 60 3.87 -3.29 -12.92
CA LEU A 60 4.27 -3.44 -11.53
C LEU A 60 5.30 -4.55 -11.37
N LYS A 61 6.31 -4.31 -10.54
CA LYS A 61 7.28 -5.32 -10.13
C LYS A 61 6.74 -6.11 -8.94
N ALA A 62 7.01 -7.41 -8.92
CA ALA A 62 6.77 -8.23 -7.75
C ALA A 62 7.72 -7.84 -6.62
N GLY A 63 7.19 -7.63 -5.42
CA GLY A 63 7.96 -7.27 -4.25
C GLY A 63 7.10 -6.88 -3.07
N VAL A 64 7.75 -6.63 -1.95
CA VAL A 64 7.16 -6.06 -0.74
C VAL A 64 7.80 -4.70 -0.50
N ILE A 65 6.99 -3.68 -0.34
CA ILE A 65 7.42 -2.29 -0.14
C ILE A 65 7.08 -1.87 1.29
N GLY A 66 8.04 -1.19 1.92
CA GLY A 66 7.87 -0.68 3.28
C GLY A 66 7.97 -1.76 4.35
N GLY A 67 7.45 -1.47 5.52
CA GLY A 67 7.47 -2.35 6.66
C GLY A 67 6.62 -1.83 7.81
N VAL A 68 6.67 -2.54 8.90
CA VAL A 68 6.00 -2.15 10.14
C VAL A 68 6.98 -2.21 11.32
N LYS A 69 6.79 -1.33 12.28
CA LYS A 69 7.51 -1.33 13.55
C LYS A 69 6.54 -1.33 14.72
N LEU A 70 7.03 -1.75 15.87
CA LEU A 70 6.27 -1.67 17.11
C LEU A 70 6.04 -0.18 17.47
N GLN A 71 4.83 0.18 17.83
CA GLN A 71 4.52 1.53 18.31
C GLN A 71 5.18 1.79 19.69
N LYS A 72 5.29 3.08 20.06
CA LYS A 72 5.82 3.50 21.36
C LYS A 72 5.05 2.90 22.55
N ASN A 73 3.77 2.61 22.38
CA ASN A 73 2.95 1.95 23.38
C ASN A 73 3.28 0.46 23.55
N GLN A 74 4.11 -0.11 22.69
CA GLN A 74 4.55 -1.53 22.66
C GLN A 74 3.42 -2.57 22.53
N PHE A 75 2.21 -2.15 22.18
CA PHE A 75 1.07 -3.05 22.04
C PHE A 75 0.62 -3.22 20.60
N ASP A 76 0.94 -2.27 19.73
CA ASP A 76 0.50 -2.24 18.36
C ASP A 76 1.64 -1.93 17.39
N TYR A 77 1.41 -2.20 16.11
CA TYR A 77 2.33 -1.86 15.04
C TYR A 77 1.88 -0.62 14.28
N GLN A 78 2.84 0.10 13.73
CA GLN A 78 2.63 1.16 12.77
C GLN A 78 3.50 0.94 11.53
N ALA A 79 3.11 1.49 10.41
CA ALA A 79 3.97 1.51 9.23
C ALA A 79 5.23 2.35 9.49
N THR A 80 6.31 2.00 8.80
CA THR A 80 7.54 2.77 8.78
C THR A 80 7.58 3.66 7.55
N GLY A 81 8.45 4.68 7.57
CA GLY A 81 8.96 5.27 6.34
C GLY A 81 9.70 4.22 5.50
N PHE A 82 9.96 4.53 4.25
CA PHE A 82 10.71 3.65 3.35
C PHE A 82 11.44 4.43 2.26
N ASP A 83 12.31 3.75 1.56
CA ASP A 83 13.06 4.29 0.42
C ASP A 83 12.28 4.00 -0.88
N SER A 84 11.94 5.04 -1.63
CA SER A 84 11.12 4.91 -2.84
C SER A 84 11.81 4.15 -3.98
N ALA A 85 13.13 4.16 -4.02
CA ALA A 85 13.91 3.52 -5.06
C ALA A 85 14.15 2.03 -4.81
N THR A 86 14.27 1.63 -3.55
CA THR A 86 14.52 0.23 -3.17
C THR A 86 13.29 -0.48 -2.63
N GLY A 87 12.32 0.27 -2.09
CA GLY A 87 11.17 -0.26 -1.38
C GLY A 87 11.47 -0.71 0.05
N ALA A 88 12.72 -0.62 0.49
CA ALA A 88 13.12 -1.08 1.81
C ALA A 88 12.56 -0.18 2.92
N ALA A 89 12.07 -0.80 4.00
CA ALA A 89 11.68 -0.09 5.21
C ALA A 89 12.86 0.72 5.77
N ASN A 90 12.69 2.03 5.93
CA ASN A 90 13.73 2.94 6.38
C ASN A 90 13.08 4.17 7.03
N GLU A 91 13.31 4.38 8.33
CA GLU A 91 12.79 5.55 9.06
C GLU A 91 13.33 6.88 8.52
N ALA A 92 14.53 6.88 7.94
CA ALA A 92 15.15 8.02 7.28
C ALA A 92 15.00 7.99 5.76
N GLY A 93 14.13 7.12 5.25
CA GLY A 93 13.83 7.00 3.82
C GLY A 93 13.17 8.28 3.28
N ASP A 94 13.20 8.40 1.98
CA ASP A 94 12.67 9.57 1.29
C ASP A 94 11.14 9.61 1.19
N VAL A 95 10.45 8.57 1.69
CA VAL A 95 9.00 8.53 1.93
C VAL A 95 8.76 8.37 3.44
N PRO A 96 8.47 9.46 4.15
CA PRO A 96 8.13 9.38 5.56
C PRO A 96 6.78 8.67 5.78
N PHE A 97 6.55 8.17 6.99
CA PHE A 97 5.32 7.46 7.35
C PHE A 97 4.05 8.23 6.95
N GLU A 98 4.02 9.51 7.20
CA GLU A 98 2.88 10.41 6.98
C GLU A 98 2.52 10.58 5.50
N GLU A 99 3.41 10.23 4.59
CA GLU A 99 3.24 10.36 3.13
C GLU A 99 3.14 9.02 2.40
N THR A 100 3.02 7.94 3.15
CA THR A 100 3.00 6.58 2.54
C THR A 100 1.76 6.36 1.69
N LEU A 101 0.59 6.88 2.10
CA LEU A 101 -0.65 6.70 1.36
C LEU A 101 -0.67 7.51 0.06
N GLU A 102 -0.20 8.74 0.10
CA GLU A 102 -0.02 9.60 -1.09
C GLU A 102 0.96 8.97 -2.08
N SER A 103 2.04 8.36 -1.58
CA SER A 103 3.01 7.66 -2.40
C SER A 103 2.41 6.43 -3.09
N VAL A 104 1.54 5.68 -2.41
CA VAL A 104 0.77 4.59 -3.02
C VAL A 104 -0.14 5.13 -4.12
N GLY A 105 -0.87 6.23 -3.88
CA GLY A 105 -1.73 6.88 -4.86
C GLY A 105 -0.98 7.33 -6.12
N LYS A 106 0.16 8.02 -5.94
CA LYS A 106 1.03 8.43 -7.07
C LYS A 106 1.55 7.22 -7.85
N THR A 107 1.97 6.17 -7.15
CA THR A 107 2.52 4.97 -7.78
C THR A 107 1.45 4.23 -8.59
N PHE A 108 0.25 4.12 -8.02
CA PHE A 108 -0.88 3.52 -8.74
C PHE A 108 -1.24 4.32 -10.00
N GLY A 109 -1.30 5.65 -9.90
CA GLY A 109 -1.53 6.52 -11.06
C GLY A 109 -0.45 6.35 -12.14
N ARG A 110 0.83 6.26 -11.75
CA ARG A 110 1.93 5.99 -12.69
C ARG A 110 1.80 4.62 -13.35
N ALA A 111 1.44 3.60 -12.60
CA ALA A 111 1.26 2.24 -13.14
C ALA A 111 0.16 2.17 -14.22
N VAL A 112 -0.84 3.03 -14.16
CA VAL A 112 -1.92 3.12 -15.15
C VAL A 112 -1.68 4.24 -16.20
N GLY A 113 -0.49 4.83 -16.24
CA GLY A 113 -0.08 5.75 -17.31
C GLY A 113 -0.39 7.24 -17.07
N VAL A 114 -0.83 7.63 -15.87
CA VAL A 114 -1.01 9.05 -15.54
C VAL A 114 0.34 9.77 -15.52
N SER A 115 0.42 10.96 -16.09
CA SER A 115 1.66 11.74 -16.14
C SER A 115 2.08 12.24 -14.75
N ALA A 116 3.39 12.41 -14.53
CA ALA A 116 3.91 12.93 -13.27
C ALA A 116 3.33 14.31 -12.95
N ALA A 117 3.22 15.20 -13.95
CA ALA A 117 2.68 16.54 -13.75
C ALA A 117 1.24 16.53 -13.21
N VAL A 118 0.38 15.66 -13.73
CA VAL A 118 -1.00 15.50 -13.22
C VAL A 118 -1.01 14.94 -11.81
N LEU A 119 -0.15 13.95 -11.53
CA LEU A 119 -0.08 13.36 -10.19
C LEU A 119 0.43 14.37 -9.15
N ASP A 120 1.42 15.19 -9.49
CA ASP A 120 1.98 16.19 -8.57
C ASP A 120 1.01 17.36 -8.34
N ASP A 121 0.18 17.69 -9.33
CA ASP A 121 -0.90 18.68 -9.17
C ASP A 121 -2.03 18.17 -8.26
N GLN A 122 -2.43 16.92 -8.40
CA GLN A 122 -3.56 16.35 -7.65
C GLN A 122 -3.18 15.77 -6.29
N ILE A 123 -1.95 15.30 -6.13
CA ILE A 123 -1.42 14.70 -4.89
C ILE A 123 -0.15 15.46 -4.52
N THR A 124 -0.30 16.46 -3.63
CA THR A 124 0.77 17.43 -3.34
C THR A 124 1.92 16.87 -2.51
N LYS A 125 1.74 15.72 -1.86
CA LYS A 125 2.75 15.04 -1.04
C LYS A 125 3.07 13.65 -1.58
N GLY A 126 4.04 13.00 -0.95
CA GLY A 126 4.45 11.66 -1.33
C GLY A 126 5.24 11.62 -2.64
N LYS A 127 5.81 10.47 -2.91
CA LYS A 127 6.63 10.20 -4.10
C LYS A 127 6.13 8.97 -4.84
N VAL A 128 6.39 8.90 -6.12
CA VAL A 128 6.24 7.64 -6.88
C VAL A 128 7.26 6.62 -6.35
N ILE A 129 6.79 5.44 -6.00
CA ILE A 129 7.62 4.33 -5.53
C ILE A 129 8.18 3.61 -6.75
N THR A 130 9.38 4.00 -7.18
CA THR A 130 9.98 3.46 -8.39
C THR A 130 10.36 1.98 -8.24
N ALA A 131 10.62 1.52 -7.03
CA ALA A 131 10.82 0.11 -6.72
C ALA A 131 9.63 -0.78 -7.10
N ALA A 132 8.41 -0.23 -7.13
CA ALA A 132 7.18 -0.95 -7.46
C ALA A 132 6.86 -0.96 -8.96
N LEU A 133 7.56 -0.18 -9.78
CA LEU A 133 7.27 -0.02 -11.21
C LEU A 133 8.23 -0.85 -12.08
N ALA A 134 7.65 -1.47 -13.14
CA ALA A 134 8.41 -2.23 -14.13
C ALA A 134 9.14 -1.33 -15.14
#